data_6addae9e79cf15dc85bf11a9537a1cf7
#
_entry.id   6addae9e79cf15dc85bf11a9537a1cf7
#
_cell.length_a   1.000
_cell.length_b   1.000
_cell.length_c   1.000
_cell.angle_alpha   90.00
_cell.angle_beta   90.00
_cell.angle_gamma   90.00
#
_symmetry.space_group_name_H-M   'P 1'
#
loop_
_entity.id
_entity.type
_entity.pdbx_description
1 polymer ?
#
loop_
_entity_poly.entity_id
_entity_poly.type
_entity_poly.pdbx_seq_one_letter_code
_entity_poly.pdbx_strand_id
1 'polypeptide(L)'
;MLIATSQFSAFNRSLFIILIAMFVSSCEPAPLTNGKPVTETRQFDDSITITSLYFYNDINVTLIEDEEFRIEITTGENLMEKITSTVENGALYLKNENIRYWLRSYDYPLDVKVYHNSIRHINYVSWGDLKSEGPVSQDTINHFDLIVEHGSGDIDLNLNCKTLNIKAYDGTAKITVTGYSDYTDIYHNTRNNIYAKDLISKNAKAHIDHEGSIYVNCTNKLEAIGNHFGSIYYNRHVKEINKTITQSPAPNSRGVIEPYN
;
A
#
# COMPACT_ATOMS: atom_id res chain seq x y z
N MET A 1 6.93 -73.22 -23.07
CA MET A 1 7.35 -72.35 -21.99
C MET A 1 7.29 -70.88 -22.48
N LEU A 2 6.11 -70.34 -22.73
CA LEU A 2 5.90 -68.95 -23.29
C LEU A 2 4.44 -68.50 -23.10
N ILE A 3 3.90 -68.45 -21.87
CA ILE A 3 2.56 -67.86 -21.61
C ILE A 3 2.54 -66.97 -20.31
N ALA A 4 3.68 -66.70 -19.67
CA ALA A 4 3.69 -65.99 -18.38
C ALA A 4 4.04 -64.49 -18.47
N THR A 5 4.36 -63.92 -19.64
CA THR A 5 4.85 -62.53 -19.72
C THR A 5 3.80 -61.48 -20.10
N SER A 6 2.60 -61.86 -20.60
CA SER A 6 1.58 -60.91 -21.04
C SER A 6 0.64 -60.43 -19.89
N GLN A 7 0.49 -61.23 -18.84
CA GLN A 7 -0.40 -60.86 -17.75
C GLN A 7 0.23 -59.85 -16.76
N PHE A 8 1.55 -59.82 -16.60
CA PHE A 8 2.24 -58.85 -15.76
C PHE A 8 2.26 -57.43 -16.33
N SER A 9 2.23 -57.29 -17.64
CA SER A 9 2.21 -55.98 -18.30
C SER A 9 0.84 -55.28 -18.20
N ALA A 10 -0.26 -56.05 -18.24
CA ALA A 10 -1.61 -55.52 -18.10
C ALA A 10 -1.94 -55.06 -16.66
N PHE A 11 -1.48 -55.84 -15.67
CA PHE A 11 -1.68 -55.50 -14.27
C PHE A 11 -0.93 -54.19 -13.85
N ASN A 12 0.31 -54.04 -14.34
CA ASN A 12 1.11 -52.83 -14.08
C ASN A 12 0.53 -51.59 -14.78
N ARG A 13 -0.04 -51.71 -15.97
CA ARG A 13 -0.71 -50.60 -16.65
C ARG A 13 -2.01 -50.16 -15.98
N SER A 14 -2.81 -51.10 -15.50
CA SER A 14 -4.05 -50.78 -14.75
C SER A 14 -3.73 -50.15 -13.39
N LEU A 15 -2.71 -50.60 -12.68
CA LEU A 15 -2.26 -50.04 -11.42
C LEU A 15 -1.74 -48.58 -11.60
N PHE A 16 -0.99 -48.35 -12.68
CA PHE A 16 -0.47 -47.01 -13.00
C PHE A 16 -1.58 -46.02 -13.37
N ILE A 17 -2.61 -46.46 -14.10
CA ILE A 17 -3.77 -45.65 -14.46
C ILE A 17 -4.60 -45.32 -13.18
N ILE A 18 -4.78 -46.26 -12.26
CA ILE A 18 -5.48 -46.05 -10.99
C ILE A 18 -4.67 -45.08 -10.10
N LEU A 19 -3.34 -45.19 -10.06
CA LEU A 19 -2.49 -44.26 -9.32
C LEU A 19 -2.57 -42.83 -9.88
N ILE A 20 -2.56 -42.67 -11.21
CA ILE A 20 -2.73 -41.36 -11.87
C ILE A 20 -4.14 -40.80 -11.57
N ALA A 21 -5.19 -41.63 -11.61
CA ALA A 21 -6.54 -41.21 -11.30
C ALA A 21 -6.69 -40.74 -9.84
N MET A 22 -5.98 -41.34 -8.86
CA MET A 22 -5.97 -40.89 -7.46
C MET A 22 -5.26 -39.55 -7.26
N PHE A 23 -4.26 -39.23 -8.07
CA PHE A 23 -3.58 -37.92 -7.99
C PHE A 23 -4.38 -36.77 -8.60
N VAL A 24 -5.33 -37.05 -9.51
CA VAL A 24 -6.14 -36.01 -10.15
C VAL A 24 -7.39 -35.66 -9.33
N SER A 25 -7.80 -36.52 -8.40
CA SER A 25 -9.04 -36.32 -7.61
C SER A 25 -8.84 -35.56 -6.29
N SER A 26 -7.63 -35.10 -5.95
CA SER A 26 -7.37 -34.41 -4.68
C SER A 26 -7.23 -32.88 -4.78
N CYS A 27 -7.38 -32.32 -5.98
CA CYS A 27 -7.37 -30.88 -6.17
C CYS A 27 -8.73 -30.45 -6.70
N GLU A 28 -9.63 -30.00 -5.82
CA GLU A 28 -10.79 -29.25 -6.29
C GLU A 28 -10.26 -28.01 -7.01
N PRO A 29 -10.57 -27.86 -8.31
CA PRO A 29 -10.12 -26.66 -9.02
C PRO A 29 -10.78 -25.44 -8.35
N ALA A 30 -9.98 -24.51 -7.88
CA ALA A 30 -10.52 -23.27 -7.33
C ALA A 30 -11.51 -22.66 -8.36
N PRO A 31 -12.67 -22.21 -7.91
CA PRO A 31 -13.69 -21.67 -8.82
C PRO A 31 -13.08 -20.53 -9.64
N LEU A 32 -13.27 -20.57 -10.97
CA LEU A 32 -12.75 -19.56 -11.89
C LEU A 32 -13.52 -18.24 -11.86
N THR A 33 -14.67 -18.22 -11.18
CA THR A 33 -15.50 -17.03 -11.02
C THR A 33 -15.26 -16.39 -9.65
N ASN A 34 -15.45 -15.09 -9.56
CA ASN A 34 -15.32 -14.36 -8.29
C ASN A 34 -16.48 -14.65 -7.31
N GLY A 35 -17.58 -15.21 -7.80
CA GLY A 35 -18.79 -15.41 -7.02
C GLY A 35 -19.63 -14.14 -6.87
N LYS A 36 -20.59 -14.13 -5.96
CA LYS A 36 -21.40 -12.93 -5.64
C LYS A 36 -20.61 -12.01 -4.71
N PRO A 37 -20.86 -10.69 -4.76
CA PRO A 37 -20.30 -9.77 -3.76
C PRO A 37 -20.77 -10.14 -2.36
N VAL A 38 -19.83 -10.25 -1.42
CA VAL A 38 -20.10 -10.48 0.00
C VAL A 38 -19.26 -9.55 0.83
N THR A 39 -19.77 -9.18 2.01
CA THR A 39 -19.03 -8.41 3.00
C THR A 39 -18.87 -9.22 4.27
N GLU A 40 -17.66 -9.28 4.79
CA GLU A 40 -17.31 -9.94 6.04
C GLU A 40 -16.71 -8.91 7.00
N THR A 41 -17.21 -8.88 8.24
CA THR A 41 -16.64 -8.06 9.32
C THR A 41 -15.76 -8.94 10.18
N ARG A 42 -14.51 -8.51 10.41
CA ARG A 42 -13.57 -9.15 11.33
C ARG A 42 -13.28 -8.23 12.49
N GLN A 43 -13.49 -8.74 13.69
CA GLN A 43 -13.13 -8.10 14.94
C GLN A 43 -11.83 -8.72 15.49
N PHE A 44 -11.12 -7.97 16.28
CA PHE A 44 -9.86 -8.39 16.89
C PHE A 44 -9.97 -8.29 18.40
N ASP A 45 -9.00 -8.85 19.12
CA ASP A 45 -8.95 -8.79 20.56
C ASP A 45 -8.75 -7.34 21.03
N ASP A 46 -9.72 -6.78 21.76
CA ASP A 46 -9.71 -5.41 22.26
C ASP A 46 -8.56 -5.12 23.24
N SER A 47 -7.92 -6.17 23.77
CA SER A 47 -6.73 -6.00 24.61
C SER A 47 -5.48 -5.61 23.82
N ILE A 48 -5.51 -5.73 22.47
CA ILE A 48 -4.37 -5.44 21.60
C ILE A 48 -4.59 -4.09 20.90
N THR A 49 -3.78 -3.10 21.22
CA THR A 49 -3.77 -1.84 20.49
C THR A 49 -3.05 -2.02 19.15
N ILE A 50 -3.79 -1.89 18.04
CA ILE A 50 -3.24 -2.01 16.68
C ILE A 50 -2.82 -0.63 16.20
N THR A 51 -1.52 -0.41 16.04
CA THR A 51 -0.94 0.89 15.67
C THR A 51 -0.30 0.90 14.28
N SER A 52 -0.17 -0.26 13.67
CA SER A 52 0.49 -0.41 12.37
C SER A 52 -0.36 -1.22 11.41
N LEU A 53 -0.34 -0.83 10.13
CA LEU A 53 -1.02 -1.51 9.04
C LEU A 53 -0.03 -1.85 7.94
N TYR A 54 0.03 -3.12 7.59
CA TYR A 54 0.81 -3.66 6.46
C TYR A 54 -0.17 -4.32 5.50
N PHE A 55 -0.18 -3.92 4.24
CA PHE A 55 -1.03 -4.59 3.26
C PHE A 55 -0.32 -4.81 1.94
N TYR A 56 -0.63 -5.96 1.34
CA TYR A 56 0.13 -6.54 0.25
C TYR A 56 -0.78 -6.95 -0.90
N ASN A 57 -0.22 -6.87 -2.10
CA ASN A 57 -0.89 -7.26 -3.34
C ASN A 57 -2.03 -6.30 -3.70
N ASP A 58 -3.08 -6.81 -4.31
CA ASP A 58 -4.20 -6.03 -4.83
C ASP A 58 -5.31 -5.90 -3.78
N ILE A 59 -5.20 -4.90 -2.92
CA ILE A 59 -6.19 -4.59 -1.87
C ILE A 59 -6.39 -3.07 -1.85
N ASN A 60 -7.63 -2.62 -2.04
CA ASN A 60 -8.01 -1.25 -1.77
C ASN A 60 -8.30 -1.09 -0.27
N VAL A 61 -7.67 -0.11 0.35
CA VAL A 61 -7.84 0.16 1.79
C VAL A 61 -8.45 1.54 1.98
N THR A 62 -9.52 1.60 2.79
CA THR A 62 -10.10 2.86 3.26
C THR A 62 -9.98 2.93 4.78
N LEU A 63 -9.26 3.94 5.27
CA LEU A 63 -9.14 4.24 6.70
C LEU A 63 -10.35 5.05 7.15
N ILE A 64 -10.97 4.65 8.25
CA ILE A 64 -12.12 5.33 8.85
C ILE A 64 -11.83 5.50 10.34
N GLU A 65 -11.89 6.73 10.84
CA GLU A 65 -11.72 6.98 12.28
C GLU A 65 -12.93 6.48 13.05
N ASP A 66 -12.70 5.58 14.02
CA ASP A 66 -13.75 4.96 14.85
C ASP A 66 -13.14 4.57 16.20
N GLU A 67 -13.97 4.50 17.24
CA GLU A 67 -13.52 4.10 18.59
C GLU A 67 -13.15 2.62 18.67
N GLU A 68 -13.86 1.76 17.91
CA GLU A 68 -13.67 0.32 17.90
C GLU A 68 -12.83 -0.12 16.68
N PHE A 69 -11.80 -0.91 16.94
CA PHE A 69 -10.99 -1.47 15.87
C PHE A 69 -11.66 -2.68 15.22
N ARG A 70 -11.99 -2.57 13.94
CA ARG A 70 -12.52 -3.66 13.11
C ARG A 70 -12.17 -3.46 11.66
N ILE A 71 -12.30 -4.49 10.86
CA ILE A 71 -12.23 -4.38 9.40
C ILE A 71 -13.50 -4.94 8.75
N GLU A 72 -13.89 -4.35 7.64
CA GLU A 72 -14.92 -4.86 6.74
C GLU A 72 -14.30 -5.15 5.39
N ILE A 73 -14.39 -6.39 4.95
CA ILE A 73 -13.84 -6.86 3.68
C ILE A 73 -14.98 -7.11 2.73
N THR A 74 -15.01 -6.42 1.60
CA THR A 74 -15.97 -6.63 0.51
C THR A 74 -15.28 -7.18 -0.70
N THR A 75 -15.65 -8.39 -1.12
CA THR A 75 -15.11 -9.04 -2.33
C THR A 75 -16.05 -10.13 -2.81
N GLY A 76 -15.66 -10.91 -3.81
CA GLY A 76 -16.42 -12.10 -4.26
C GLY A 76 -16.34 -13.24 -3.25
N GLU A 77 -17.46 -13.96 -3.05
CA GLU A 77 -17.53 -15.08 -2.10
C GLU A 77 -16.44 -16.14 -2.32
N ASN A 78 -16.06 -16.40 -3.57
CA ASN A 78 -15.01 -17.35 -3.93
C ASN A 78 -13.58 -16.82 -3.71
N LEU A 79 -13.43 -15.55 -3.34
CA LEU A 79 -12.14 -14.90 -3.05
C LEU A 79 -11.91 -14.73 -1.57
N MET A 80 -12.97 -14.63 -0.77
CA MET A 80 -12.96 -14.25 0.64
C MET A 80 -12.03 -15.14 1.48
N GLU A 81 -12.04 -16.44 1.27
CA GLU A 81 -11.22 -17.41 2.02
C GLU A 81 -9.71 -17.16 1.90
N LYS A 82 -9.28 -16.56 0.77
CA LYS A 82 -7.87 -16.25 0.50
C LYS A 82 -7.46 -14.82 0.88
N ILE A 83 -8.35 -14.07 1.53
CA ILE A 83 -8.01 -12.79 2.11
C ILE A 83 -7.66 -13.02 3.58
N THR A 84 -6.39 -12.88 3.91
CA THR A 84 -5.90 -13.08 5.27
C THR A 84 -5.77 -11.74 6.00
N SER A 85 -6.10 -11.75 7.29
CA SER A 85 -5.89 -10.64 8.22
C SER A 85 -5.35 -11.19 9.52
N THR A 86 -4.09 -10.90 9.83
CA THR A 86 -3.42 -11.37 11.04
C THR A 86 -2.92 -10.20 11.85
N VAL A 87 -2.98 -10.30 13.18
CA VAL A 87 -2.44 -9.30 14.09
C VAL A 87 -1.24 -9.87 14.82
N GLU A 88 -0.10 -9.22 14.69
CA GLU A 88 1.14 -9.61 15.36
C GLU A 88 1.82 -8.36 15.93
N ASN A 89 2.13 -8.36 17.23
CA ASN A 89 2.84 -7.28 17.91
C ASN A 89 2.23 -5.86 17.67
N GLY A 90 0.90 -5.74 17.64
CA GLY A 90 0.21 -4.48 17.40
C GLY A 90 0.22 -4.01 15.94
N ALA A 91 0.53 -4.90 15.01
CA ALA A 91 0.44 -4.66 13.58
C ALA A 91 -0.60 -5.57 12.93
N LEU A 92 -1.49 -4.98 12.11
CA LEU A 92 -2.41 -5.71 11.25
C LEU A 92 -1.74 -5.96 9.89
N TYR A 93 -1.70 -7.22 9.48
CA TYR A 93 -1.23 -7.66 8.18
C TYR A 93 -2.41 -8.12 7.33
N LEU A 94 -2.65 -7.42 6.22
CA LEU A 94 -3.67 -7.77 5.23
C LEU A 94 -2.98 -8.32 3.98
N LYS A 95 -3.42 -9.50 3.52
CA LYS A 95 -2.86 -10.12 2.31
C LYS A 95 -3.97 -10.71 1.45
N ASN A 96 -3.87 -10.48 0.17
CA ASN A 96 -4.65 -11.16 -0.84
C ASN A 96 -3.82 -12.32 -1.41
N GLU A 97 -4.15 -13.55 -1.00
CA GLU A 97 -3.46 -14.77 -1.43
C GLU A 97 -4.14 -15.47 -2.61
N ASN A 98 -5.12 -14.81 -3.23
CA ASN A 98 -5.75 -15.32 -4.42
C ASN A 98 -4.74 -15.38 -5.57
N ILE A 99 -4.66 -16.52 -6.23
CA ILE A 99 -3.81 -16.76 -7.40
C ILE A 99 -4.66 -16.79 -8.67
N ARG A 100 -4.00 -16.63 -9.83
CA ARG A 100 -4.64 -16.74 -11.16
C ARG A 100 -5.60 -15.59 -11.48
N TYR A 101 -5.22 -14.36 -11.13
CA TYR A 101 -6.00 -13.16 -11.47
C TYR A 101 -6.33 -13.04 -12.96
N TRP A 102 -5.40 -13.45 -13.85
CA TRP A 102 -5.59 -13.38 -15.31
C TRP A 102 -6.70 -14.28 -15.88
N LEU A 103 -7.22 -15.22 -15.06
CA LEU A 103 -8.34 -16.09 -15.44
C LEU A 103 -9.69 -15.58 -14.91
N ARG A 104 -9.70 -14.48 -14.17
CA ARG A 104 -10.88 -13.89 -13.52
C ARG A 104 -11.17 -12.53 -14.12
N SER A 105 -12.40 -12.03 -13.92
CA SER A 105 -12.72 -10.64 -14.25
C SER A 105 -11.93 -9.70 -13.35
N TYR A 106 -11.27 -8.72 -13.96
CA TYR A 106 -10.56 -7.65 -13.23
C TYR A 106 -11.51 -6.63 -12.58
N ASP A 107 -12.80 -6.66 -12.91
CA ASP A 107 -13.81 -5.70 -12.43
C ASP A 107 -14.31 -6.00 -11.01
N TYR A 108 -13.56 -6.79 -10.25
CA TYR A 108 -13.97 -7.16 -8.91
C TYR A 108 -13.02 -6.55 -7.88
N PRO A 109 -13.39 -5.40 -7.29
CA PRO A 109 -12.57 -4.77 -6.29
C PRO A 109 -12.49 -5.66 -5.03
N LEU A 110 -11.33 -5.67 -4.43
CA LEU A 110 -11.17 -6.11 -3.06
C LEU A 110 -11.04 -4.85 -2.19
N ASP A 111 -12.15 -4.48 -1.56
CA ASP A 111 -12.24 -3.30 -0.73
C ASP A 111 -12.20 -3.69 0.75
N VAL A 112 -11.27 -3.11 1.49
CA VAL A 112 -11.13 -3.28 2.93
C VAL A 112 -11.29 -1.93 3.62
N LYS A 113 -12.35 -1.79 4.41
CA LYS A 113 -12.49 -0.66 5.33
C LYS A 113 -11.84 -1.01 6.66
N VAL A 114 -10.94 -0.16 7.11
CA VAL A 114 -10.24 -0.31 8.38
C VAL A 114 -10.74 0.79 9.32
N TYR A 115 -11.57 0.39 10.28
CA TYR A 115 -12.05 1.27 11.35
C TYR A 115 -11.05 1.27 12.49
N HIS A 116 -10.58 2.45 12.88
CA HIS A 116 -9.47 2.55 13.84
C HIS A 116 -9.45 3.88 14.59
N ASN A 117 -8.77 3.86 15.73
CA ASN A 117 -8.44 5.06 16.50
C ASN A 117 -6.94 5.19 16.82
N SER A 118 -6.10 4.32 16.31
CA SER A 118 -4.72 4.17 16.79
C SER A 118 -3.67 3.94 15.70
N ILE A 119 -4.05 3.74 14.43
CA ILE A 119 -3.09 3.52 13.34
C ILE A 119 -2.28 4.79 13.11
N ARG A 120 -0.97 4.65 13.21
CA ARG A 120 0.03 5.71 13.01
C ARG A 120 1.22 5.28 12.15
N HIS A 121 1.23 4.03 11.69
CA HIS A 121 2.24 3.53 10.78
C HIS A 121 1.59 2.70 9.70
N ILE A 122 1.87 3.03 8.43
CA ILE A 122 1.38 2.28 7.27
C ILE A 122 2.57 1.89 6.41
N ASN A 123 2.70 0.60 6.13
CA ASN A 123 3.59 0.08 5.11
C ASN A 123 2.76 -0.39 3.92
N TYR A 124 2.91 0.33 2.81
CA TYR A 124 2.18 0.12 1.57
C TYR A 124 3.04 -0.66 0.57
N VAL A 125 2.62 -1.91 0.29
CA VAL A 125 3.23 -2.80 -0.71
C VAL A 125 2.11 -3.36 -1.58
N SER A 126 1.32 -2.50 -2.20
CA SER A 126 0.07 -2.88 -2.84
C SER A 126 -0.08 -2.27 -4.24
N TRP A 127 -0.96 -2.85 -5.04
CA TRP A 127 -1.41 -2.30 -6.31
C TRP A 127 -2.79 -1.63 -6.21
N GLY A 128 -3.51 -1.87 -5.11
CA GLY A 128 -4.79 -1.22 -4.82
C GLY A 128 -4.59 0.15 -4.16
N ASP A 129 -5.65 0.91 -4.09
CA ASP A 129 -5.67 2.27 -3.55
C ASP A 129 -5.64 2.29 -2.01
N LEU A 130 -5.07 3.36 -1.46
CA LEU A 130 -5.16 3.69 -0.03
C LEU A 130 -5.79 5.06 0.14
N LYS A 131 -6.88 5.16 0.88
CA LYS A 131 -7.55 6.44 1.16
C LYS A 131 -8.05 6.54 2.60
N SER A 132 -8.29 7.76 3.04
CA SER A 132 -9.01 8.02 4.28
C SER A 132 -10.39 8.62 4.00
N GLU A 133 -11.41 8.13 4.69
CA GLU A 133 -12.74 8.72 4.73
C GLU A 133 -12.77 9.74 5.87
N GLY A 134 -12.55 11.01 5.52
CA GLY A 134 -12.38 12.09 6.49
C GLY A 134 -10.93 12.21 7.03
N PRO A 135 -10.71 13.12 7.97
CA PRO A 135 -9.40 13.30 8.57
C PRO A 135 -9.05 12.15 9.52
N VAL A 136 -7.85 11.62 9.39
CA VAL A 136 -7.23 10.78 10.42
C VAL A 136 -6.55 11.75 11.40
N SER A 137 -7.28 12.11 12.45
CA SER A 137 -6.91 13.21 13.36
C SER A 137 -7.11 12.80 14.80
N GLN A 138 -6.24 11.97 15.30
CA GLN A 138 -6.30 11.73 16.73
C GLN A 138 -5.52 12.83 17.46
N ASP A 139 -6.13 13.43 18.47
CA ASP A 139 -5.49 14.42 19.36
C ASP A 139 -4.16 13.91 19.97
N THR A 140 -3.91 12.63 19.85
CA THR A 140 -2.74 11.92 20.38
C THR A 140 -1.74 11.46 19.30
N ILE A 141 -2.00 11.60 18.00
CA ILE A 141 -1.02 11.22 16.97
C ILE A 141 0.14 12.21 16.99
N ASN A 142 1.15 11.92 17.81
CA ASN A 142 2.38 12.67 17.79
C ASN A 142 3.17 12.42 16.50
N HIS A 143 2.99 11.25 15.88
CA HIS A 143 3.81 10.80 14.77
C HIS A 143 3.02 9.88 13.84
N PHE A 144 3.08 10.13 12.53
CA PHE A 144 2.49 9.26 11.51
C PHE A 144 3.53 8.94 10.44
N ASP A 145 3.70 7.65 10.14
CA ASP A 145 4.61 7.15 9.12
C ASP A 145 3.83 6.53 7.97
N LEU A 146 4.09 7.01 6.77
CA LEU A 146 3.67 6.38 5.51
C LEU A 146 4.92 5.90 4.77
N ILE A 147 5.12 4.59 4.73
CA ILE A 147 6.20 3.94 3.98
C ILE A 147 5.61 3.30 2.74
N VAL A 148 6.09 3.69 1.58
CA VAL A 148 5.65 3.15 0.28
C VAL A 148 6.80 2.36 -0.33
N GLU A 149 6.60 1.05 -0.43
CA GLU A 149 7.52 0.10 -1.02
C GLU A 149 6.81 -0.64 -2.16
N HIS A 150 7.29 -0.57 -3.37
CA HIS A 150 6.78 -1.33 -4.53
C HIS A 150 5.27 -1.17 -4.81
N GLY A 151 4.72 0.03 -4.64
CA GLY A 151 3.30 0.29 -4.81
C GLY A 151 2.96 0.99 -6.13
N SER A 152 1.71 0.78 -6.64
CA SER A 152 1.24 1.42 -7.87
C SER A 152 -0.17 2.01 -7.82
N GLY A 153 -0.96 1.71 -6.80
CA GLY A 153 -2.28 2.35 -6.58
C GLY A 153 -2.15 3.78 -6.10
N ASP A 154 -3.22 4.53 -6.16
CA ASP A 154 -3.26 5.91 -5.66
C ASP A 154 -3.38 5.94 -4.13
N ILE A 155 -2.63 6.85 -3.50
CA ILE A 155 -2.69 7.11 -2.06
C ILE A 155 -3.27 8.50 -1.85
N ASP A 156 -4.41 8.58 -1.14
CA ASP A 156 -5.10 9.84 -0.84
C ASP A 156 -5.49 9.89 0.65
N LEU A 157 -4.71 10.63 1.44
CA LEU A 157 -4.85 10.69 2.88
C LEU A 157 -5.07 12.13 3.37
N ASN A 158 -6.04 12.27 4.27
CA ASN A 158 -6.24 13.49 5.06
C ASN A 158 -5.72 13.25 6.48
N LEU A 159 -4.62 13.92 6.85
CA LEU A 159 -3.89 13.64 8.08
C LEU A 159 -3.74 14.90 8.95
N ASN A 160 -4.03 14.76 10.23
CA ASN A 160 -3.71 15.79 11.23
C ASN A 160 -2.79 15.18 12.31
N CYS A 161 -1.52 15.57 12.32
CA CYS A 161 -0.53 15.02 13.25
C CYS A 161 0.57 16.05 13.59
N LYS A 162 1.36 15.81 14.62
CA LYS A 162 2.51 16.67 14.91
C LYS A 162 3.67 16.43 13.95
N THR A 163 4.01 15.17 13.72
CA THR A 163 5.08 14.78 12.80
C THR A 163 4.55 13.79 11.77
N LEU A 164 4.77 14.11 10.51
CA LEU A 164 4.44 13.25 9.38
C LEU A 164 5.72 12.87 8.64
N ASN A 165 5.96 11.58 8.49
CA ASN A 165 6.99 11.05 7.62
C ASN A 165 6.36 10.34 6.43
N ILE A 166 6.77 10.73 5.23
CA ILE A 166 6.40 10.07 3.97
C ILE A 166 7.69 9.59 3.33
N LYS A 167 7.83 8.28 3.17
CA LYS A 167 9.01 7.67 2.54
C LYS A 167 8.57 6.81 1.36
N ALA A 168 8.82 7.27 0.16
CA ALA A 168 8.55 6.53 -1.07
C ALA A 168 9.88 6.02 -1.65
N TYR A 169 10.10 4.71 -1.54
CA TYR A 169 11.36 4.06 -1.94
C TYR A 169 11.32 3.53 -3.36
N ASP A 170 10.19 2.96 -3.78
CA ASP A 170 10.02 2.38 -5.11
C ASP A 170 8.54 2.34 -5.51
N GLY A 171 8.26 2.07 -6.80
CA GLY A 171 6.92 1.97 -7.33
C GLY A 171 6.47 3.20 -8.13
N THR A 172 5.19 3.20 -8.46
CA THR A 172 4.55 4.25 -9.27
C THR A 172 3.30 4.84 -8.60
N ALA A 173 3.14 4.62 -7.28
CA ALA A 173 2.04 5.16 -6.52
C ALA A 173 2.06 6.69 -6.55
N LYS A 174 0.93 7.30 -6.91
CA LYS A 174 0.71 8.73 -6.74
C LYS A 174 0.27 8.98 -5.30
N ILE A 175 1.01 9.83 -4.59
CA ILE A 175 0.73 10.14 -3.20
C ILE A 175 0.13 11.55 -3.10
N THR A 176 -1.08 11.65 -2.56
CA THR A 176 -1.74 12.91 -2.24
C THR A 176 -2.01 12.96 -0.75
N VAL A 177 -1.55 14.01 -0.08
CA VAL A 177 -1.79 14.20 1.35
C VAL A 177 -2.31 15.59 1.61
N THR A 178 -3.38 15.66 2.41
CA THR A 178 -4.05 16.90 2.84
C THR A 178 -4.08 17.00 4.36
N GLY A 179 -4.47 18.16 4.91
CA GLY A 179 -4.64 18.36 6.34
C GLY A 179 -3.56 19.23 6.98
N TYR A 180 -3.05 18.85 8.15
CA TYR A 180 -2.10 19.66 8.93
C TYR A 180 -1.00 18.84 9.60
N SER A 181 0.22 19.42 9.69
CA SER A 181 1.31 18.91 10.52
C SER A 181 2.17 20.04 11.10
N ASP A 182 2.76 19.82 12.29
CA ASP A 182 3.80 20.73 12.79
C ASP A 182 5.12 20.53 12.03
N TYR A 183 5.46 19.27 11.70
CA TYR A 183 6.65 18.92 10.93
C TYR A 183 6.35 17.80 9.93
N THR A 184 6.77 18.02 8.68
CA THR A 184 6.65 17.00 7.61
C THR A 184 8.04 16.67 7.06
N ASP A 185 8.40 15.38 7.03
CA ASP A 185 9.59 14.86 6.36
C ASP A 185 9.18 13.99 5.17
N ILE A 186 9.56 14.42 3.97
CA ILE A 186 9.27 13.70 2.73
C ILE A 186 10.57 13.23 2.11
N TYR A 187 10.73 11.91 1.98
CA TYR A 187 11.76 11.28 1.18
C TYR A 187 11.16 10.63 -0.05
N HIS A 188 11.65 10.99 -1.22
CA HIS A 188 11.12 10.55 -2.50
C HIS A 188 12.21 9.96 -3.39
N ASN A 189 12.11 8.66 -3.68
CA ASN A 189 13.01 7.94 -4.58
C ASN A 189 12.22 7.15 -5.63
N THR A 190 11.19 7.78 -6.24
CA THR A 190 10.35 7.17 -7.27
C THR A 190 10.20 8.08 -8.49
N ARG A 191 9.51 7.63 -9.52
CA ARG A 191 9.23 8.43 -10.73
C ARG A 191 7.93 9.20 -10.68
N ASN A 192 7.04 8.86 -9.75
CA ASN A 192 5.75 9.53 -9.62
C ASN A 192 5.86 10.79 -8.74
N ASN A 193 4.73 11.45 -8.48
CA ASN A 193 4.71 12.70 -7.73
C ASN A 193 4.12 12.52 -6.33
N ILE A 194 4.61 13.32 -5.38
CA ILE A 194 4.01 13.49 -4.05
C ILE A 194 3.36 14.87 -3.99
N TYR A 195 2.04 14.90 -3.82
CA TYR A 195 1.25 16.11 -3.72
C TYR A 195 0.87 16.38 -2.26
N ALA A 196 1.67 17.18 -1.58
CA ALA A 196 1.41 17.69 -0.23
C ALA A 196 1.16 19.21 -0.25
N LYS A 197 0.66 19.77 -1.36
CA LYS A 197 0.36 21.20 -1.49
C LYS A 197 -0.84 21.63 -0.64
N ASP A 198 -1.75 20.71 -0.36
CA ASP A 198 -2.95 20.92 0.45
C ASP A 198 -2.78 20.40 1.91
N LEU A 199 -1.59 19.94 2.26
CA LEU A 199 -1.13 19.67 3.61
C LEU A 199 -0.41 20.92 4.15
N ILE A 200 -0.99 21.60 5.12
CA ILE A 200 -0.35 22.77 5.75
C ILE A 200 0.68 22.28 6.77
N SER A 201 1.95 22.37 6.43
CA SER A 201 3.06 22.05 7.34
C SER A 201 3.62 23.32 7.97
N LYS A 202 3.91 23.30 9.26
CA LYS A 202 4.60 24.41 9.93
C LYS A 202 6.06 24.47 9.50
N ASN A 203 6.76 23.33 9.62
CA ASN A 203 8.10 23.15 9.11
C ASN A 203 8.12 21.89 8.22
N ALA A 204 9.00 21.88 7.22
CA ALA A 204 9.10 20.72 6.34
C ALA A 204 10.55 20.46 5.89
N LYS A 205 10.82 19.17 5.65
CA LYS A 205 11.97 18.71 4.88
C LYS A 205 11.44 17.94 3.68
N ALA A 206 11.95 18.27 2.50
CA ALA A 206 11.63 17.58 1.26
C ALA A 206 12.94 17.14 0.60
N HIS A 207 13.11 15.84 0.44
CA HIS A 207 14.29 15.24 -0.18
C HIS A 207 13.90 14.37 -1.35
N ILE A 208 14.46 14.64 -2.53
CA ILE A 208 14.21 13.89 -3.75
C ILE A 208 15.50 13.35 -4.35
N ASP A 209 15.56 12.02 -4.53
CA ASP A 209 16.71 11.30 -5.07
C ASP A 209 16.49 10.69 -6.46
N HIS A 210 15.27 10.79 -7.01
CA HIS A 210 14.93 10.26 -8.32
C HIS A 210 14.20 11.29 -9.19
N GLU A 211 13.72 10.86 -10.36
CA GLU A 211 12.77 11.62 -11.18
C GLU A 211 11.44 11.81 -10.44
N GLY A 212 10.60 12.70 -10.90
CA GLY A 212 9.32 13.02 -10.28
C GLY A 212 9.34 14.37 -9.57
N SER A 213 8.32 14.64 -8.77
CA SER A 213 8.18 15.94 -8.11
C SER A 213 7.58 15.82 -6.72
N ILE A 214 8.03 16.67 -5.81
CA ILE A 214 7.39 16.90 -4.51
C ILE A 214 6.74 18.29 -4.55
N TYR A 215 5.44 18.36 -4.23
CA TYR A 215 4.72 19.61 -4.01
C TYR A 215 4.47 19.75 -2.52
N VAL A 216 5.10 20.71 -1.87
CA VAL A 216 5.04 20.90 -0.41
C VAL A 216 4.51 22.28 -0.04
N ASN A 217 3.64 22.34 0.97
CA ASN A 217 3.15 23.60 1.54
C ASN A 217 3.71 23.76 2.96
N CYS A 218 4.67 24.67 3.12
CA CYS A 218 5.35 24.94 4.39
C CYS A 218 5.22 26.42 4.74
N THR A 219 4.86 26.74 5.97
CA THR A 219 4.59 28.12 6.38
C THR A 219 5.77 28.80 7.07
N ASN A 220 6.67 28.04 7.71
CA ASN A 220 7.77 28.62 8.49
C ASN A 220 9.13 28.29 7.86
N LYS A 221 9.62 27.05 7.97
CA LYS A 221 10.95 26.65 7.48
C LYS A 221 10.89 25.43 6.60
N LEU A 222 11.43 25.53 5.39
CA LEU A 222 11.60 24.44 4.44
C LEU A 222 13.08 24.12 4.23
N GLU A 223 13.46 22.87 4.45
CA GLU A 223 14.70 22.28 3.97
C GLU A 223 14.42 21.48 2.70
N ALA A 224 14.90 21.94 1.55
CA ALA A 224 14.68 21.29 0.27
C ALA A 224 15.99 20.73 -0.28
N ILE A 225 16.07 19.42 -0.42
CA ILE A 225 17.24 18.69 -0.90
C ILE A 225 16.86 18.01 -2.21
N GLY A 226 17.48 18.44 -3.31
CA GLY A 226 17.23 17.91 -4.64
C GLY A 226 18.46 17.26 -5.24
N ASN A 227 18.22 16.36 -6.18
CA ASN A 227 19.19 15.94 -7.17
C ASN A 227 18.95 16.71 -8.49
N HIS A 228 19.59 16.33 -9.57
CA HIS A 228 19.45 17.02 -10.86
C HIS A 228 18.26 16.58 -11.70
N PHE A 229 17.47 15.60 -11.29
CA PHE A 229 16.40 14.99 -12.09
C PHE A 229 15.03 15.31 -11.54
N GLY A 230 14.85 15.21 -10.23
CA GLY A 230 13.57 15.46 -9.56
C GLY A 230 13.39 16.91 -9.16
N SER A 231 12.15 17.35 -9.04
CA SER A 231 11.80 18.73 -8.72
C SER A 231 11.09 18.87 -7.40
N ILE A 232 11.35 19.96 -6.67
CA ILE A 232 10.63 20.32 -5.45
C ILE A 232 9.95 21.65 -5.67
N TYR A 233 8.61 21.63 -5.59
CA TYR A 233 7.76 22.81 -5.71
C TYR A 233 7.20 23.18 -4.35
N TYR A 234 7.30 24.44 -3.94
CA TYR A 234 6.88 24.90 -2.62
C TYR A 234 6.00 26.17 -2.69
N ASN A 235 5.22 26.44 -1.65
CA ASN A 235 4.40 27.64 -1.58
C ASN A 235 5.28 28.90 -1.39
N ARG A 236 4.92 30.02 -2.04
CA ARG A 236 5.67 31.27 -2.03
C ARG A 236 5.75 31.95 -0.67
N HIS A 237 4.88 31.60 0.27
CA HIS A 237 4.74 32.26 1.56
C HIS A 237 5.59 31.65 2.67
N VAL A 238 6.46 30.67 2.35
CA VAL A 238 7.40 30.11 3.30
C VAL A 238 8.38 31.22 3.79
N LYS A 239 8.57 31.32 5.12
CA LYS A 239 9.41 32.38 5.71
C LYS A 239 10.90 32.16 5.50
N GLU A 240 11.35 30.90 5.61
CA GLU A 240 12.74 30.50 5.45
C GLU A 240 12.85 29.28 4.56
N ILE A 241 13.77 29.29 3.60
CA ILE A 241 14.06 28.15 2.77
C ILE A 241 15.55 27.90 2.66
N ASN A 242 15.96 26.67 2.93
CA ASN A 242 17.31 26.16 2.70
C ASN A 242 17.29 25.18 1.54
N LYS A 243 17.99 25.51 0.45
CA LYS A 243 18.04 24.70 -0.76
C LYS A 243 19.41 24.04 -0.88
N THR A 244 19.44 22.74 -1.12
CA THR A 244 20.65 21.97 -1.35
C THR A 244 20.50 21.13 -2.61
N ILE A 245 21.48 21.16 -3.51
CA ILE A 245 21.59 20.25 -4.66
C ILE A 245 22.77 19.32 -4.41
N THR A 246 22.50 18.02 -4.33
CA THR A 246 23.47 17.03 -3.83
C THR A 246 24.43 16.49 -4.88
N GLN A 247 24.13 16.68 -6.17
CA GLN A 247 24.93 16.13 -7.27
C GLN A 247 25.41 17.22 -8.23
N SER A 248 26.49 16.95 -8.94
CA SER A 248 26.99 17.84 -9.98
C SER A 248 26.06 17.80 -11.22
N PRO A 249 25.75 18.93 -11.86
CA PRO A 249 24.83 18.97 -12.99
C PRO A 249 25.30 18.06 -14.12
N ALA A 250 24.48 17.06 -14.46
CA ALA A 250 24.63 16.33 -15.70
C ALA A 250 24.15 17.20 -16.88
N PRO A 251 24.63 16.98 -18.11
CA PRO A 251 24.29 17.82 -19.28
C PRO A 251 22.78 17.96 -19.56
N ASN A 252 21.94 17.07 -19.02
CA ASN A 252 20.49 17.05 -19.20
C ASN A 252 19.71 17.16 -17.87
N SER A 253 20.32 17.67 -16.81
CA SER A 253 19.63 17.85 -15.53
C SER A 253 18.50 18.88 -15.66
N ARG A 254 17.29 18.54 -15.20
CA ARG A 254 16.09 19.39 -15.27
C ARG A 254 15.42 19.60 -13.92
N GLY A 255 15.95 19.00 -12.85
CA GLY A 255 15.40 19.15 -11.51
C GLY A 255 15.54 20.58 -10.99
N VAL A 256 14.45 21.11 -10.43
CA VAL A 256 14.39 22.47 -9.89
C VAL A 256 13.85 22.48 -8.46
N ILE A 257 14.24 23.50 -7.69
CA ILE A 257 13.64 23.83 -6.40
C ILE A 257 13.07 25.24 -6.51
N GLU A 258 11.78 25.36 -6.75
CA GLU A 258 11.12 26.64 -7.04
C GLU A 258 9.70 26.74 -6.46
N PRO A 259 9.18 27.97 -6.30
CA PRO A 259 7.81 28.11 -5.84
C PRO A 259 6.84 27.71 -6.94
N TYR A 260 5.74 27.02 -6.56
CA TYR A 260 4.60 26.83 -7.45
C TYR A 260 3.72 28.09 -7.53
N ASN A 261 2.99 28.20 -8.63
CA ASN A 261 2.06 29.33 -8.88
C ASN A 261 0.75 29.17 -8.12
#